data_37750e9e78166532fa11450607555287
#
_entry.id   37750e9e78166532fa11450607555287
#
_cell.length_a   1.000
_cell.length_b   1.000
_cell.length_c   1.000
_cell.angle_alpha   90.00
_cell.angle_beta   90.00
_cell.angle_gamma   90.00
#
_symmetry.space_group_name_H-M   'P 1'
#
loop_
_entity.id
_entity.type
_entity.pdbx_description
1 polymer ?
#
loop_
_entity_poly.entity_id
_entity_poly.type
_entity_poly.pdbx_seq_one_letter_code
_entity_poly.pdbx_strand_id
1 'polypeptide(L)'
;MLEVGTEPELKESFYIGEELPVTHTYFLQKKLNSGPNIWPETLEGIDHFKKTTLEYYTAVCKLEINVLAVLTLSLDLVENYFDGFASGAVATMRLLHYPPQPADLDEKLSRGVGAHTDFGAVTLLMQEEVDGLQVRDNGTKTWLDVSWEPKRRIFIDIRRLSLQRAHTL
;
A
#
# COMPACT_ATOMS: atom_id res chain seq x y z
N MET A 1 -10.97 5.21 10.08
CA MET A 1 -12.29 5.13 10.71
C MET A 1 -13.29 5.22 9.57
N LEU A 2 -14.07 4.18 9.32
CA LEU A 2 -15.10 4.19 8.27
C LEU A 2 -16.20 5.16 8.71
N GLU A 3 -16.64 6.04 7.82
CA GLU A 3 -17.78 6.92 8.10
C GLU A 3 -19.04 6.05 8.27
N VAL A 4 -19.73 6.23 9.39
CA VAL A 4 -20.97 5.49 9.69
C VAL A 4 -22.06 6.00 8.75
N GLY A 5 -22.71 5.08 8.00
CA GLY A 5 -23.85 5.40 7.12
C GLY A 5 -23.50 5.57 5.64
N THR A 6 -22.27 5.19 5.22
CA THR A 6 -21.95 5.09 3.80
C THR A 6 -22.23 3.67 3.27
N GLU A 7 -22.60 3.58 2.00
CA GLU A 7 -22.67 2.31 1.29
C GLU A 7 -21.30 1.62 1.26
N PRO A 8 -21.23 0.28 1.11
CA PRO A 8 -19.98 -0.44 0.98
C PRO A 8 -19.09 0.13 -0.14
N GLU A 9 -17.80 0.15 0.09
CA GLU A 9 -16.82 0.58 -0.92
C GLU A 9 -16.90 -0.33 -2.15
N LEU A 10 -16.98 0.28 -3.33
CA LEU A 10 -17.07 -0.43 -4.61
C LEU A 10 -15.65 -0.74 -5.10
N LYS A 11 -15.03 -1.74 -4.52
CA LYS A 11 -13.71 -2.20 -4.95
C LYS A 11 -13.56 -3.70 -4.76
N GLU A 12 -12.81 -4.29 -5.65
CA GLU A 12 -12.31 -5.65 -5.55
C GLU A 12 -10.81 -5.59 -5.24
N SER A 13 -10.30 -6.53 -4.47
CA SER A 13 -8.88 -6.54 -4.14
C SER A 13 -8.31 -7.93 -3.96
N PHE A 14 -7.07 -8.09 -4.41
CA PHE A 14 -6.27 -9.27 -4.19
C PHE A 14 -5.02 -8.90 -3.40
N TYR A 15 -4.80 -9.55 -2.26
CA TYR A 15 -3.69 -9.29 -1.37
C TYR A 15 -2.56 -10.28 -1.61
N ILE A 16 -1.34 -9.78 -1.64
CA ILE A 16 -0.12 -10.55 -1.84
C ILE A 16 0.92 -10.08 -0.82
N GLY A 17 1.56 -11.04 -0.18
CA GLY A 17 2.69 -10.82 0.69
C GLY A 17 3.91 -11.61 0.23
N GLU A 18 4.94 -11.62 1.07
CA GLU A 18 6.06 -12.53 0.88
C GLU A 18 5.56 -13.98 0.94
N GLU A 19 6.01 -14.82 0.00
CA GLU A 19 5.65 -16.24 -0.05
C GLU A 19 6.40 -17.01 1.03
N LEU A 20 5.82 -17.10 2.22
CA LEU A 20 6.43 -17.75 3.37
C LEU A 20 5.82 -19.14 3.60
N PRO A 21 6.63 -20.18 3.86
CA PRO A 21 6.11 -21.50 4.18
C PRO A 21 5.41 -21.48 5.56
N VAL A 22 4.46 -22.38 5.77
CA VAL A 22 3.73 -22.54 7.04
C VAL A 22 4.65 -22.84 8.24
N THR A 23 5.88 -23.27 7.99
CA THR A 23 6.91 -23.51 9.00
C THR A 23 7.71 -22.27 9.38
N HIS A 24 7.50 -21.15 8.65
CA HIS A 24 8.21 -19.89 8.92
C HIS A 24 7.83 -19.33 10.29
N THR A 25 8.79 -18.76 11.00
CA THR A 25 8.60 -18.23 12.36
C THR A 25 7.48 -17.20 12.43
N TYR A 26 7.36 -16.33 11.42
CA TYR A 26 6.32 -15.30 11.38
C TYR A 26 4.92 -15.91 11.26
N PHE A 27 4.76 -16.96 10.46
CA PHE A 27 3.49 -17.68 10.35
C PHE A 27 3.13 -18.37 11.68
N LEU A 28 4.10 -19.05 12.31
CA LEU A 28 3.90 -19.71 13.60
C LEU A 28 3.57 -18.73 14.73
N GLN A 29 4.12 -17.52 14.68
CA GLN A 29 3.81 -16.42 15.60
C GLN A 29 2.53 -15.66 15.25
N LYS A 30 1.82 -16.06 14.20
CA LYS A 30 0.59 -15.41 13.72
C LYS A 30 0.77 -13.93 13.43
N LYS A 31 1.94 -13.54 12.90
CA LYS A 31 2.13 -12.17 12.42
C LYS A 31 1.15 -11.88 11.28
N LEU A 32 0.63 -10.67 11.26
CA LEU A 32 -0.32 -10.24 10.25
C LEU A 32 0.27 -10.39 8.84
N ASN A 33 -0.53 -10.91 7.91
CA ASN A 33 -0.16 -11.12 6.50
C ASN A 33 1.11 -11.97 6.28
N SER A 34 1.40 -12.91 7.19
CA SER A 34 2.50 -13.85 7.05
C SER A 34 1.98 -15.24 6.68
N GLY A 35 2.67 -15.93 5.79
CA GLY A 35 2.32 -17.27 5.35
C GLY A 35 2.28 -17.41 3.83
N PRO A 36 1.84 -18.56 3.32
CA PRO A 36 1.64 -18.77 1.89
C PRO A 36 0.55 -17.85 1.35
N ASN A 37 0.75 -17.28 0.17
CA ASN A 37 -0.30 -16.57 -0.53
C ASN A 37 -1.39 -17.55 -0.99
N ILE A 38 -2.64 -17.08 -1.01
CA ILE A 38 -3.78 -17.86 -1.51
C ILE A 38 -3.99 -17.49 -2.98
N TRP A 39 -3.62 -18.40 -3.87
CA TRP A 39 -3.69 -18.16 -5.31
C TRP A 39 -4.99 -18.68 -5.90
N PRO A 40 -5.53 -18.02 -6.96
CA PRO A 40 -6.76 -18.47 -7.64
C PRO A 40 -6.46 -19.69 -8.54
N GLU A 41 -6.59 -20.90 -7.99
CA GLU A 41 -6.21 -22.16 -8.65
C GLU A 41 -6.91 -22.39 -10.00
N THR A 42 -8.09 -21.81 -10.21
CA THR A 42 -8.88 -21.95 -11.44
C THR A 42 -8.48 -20.97 -12.54
N LEU A 43 -7.54 -20.06 -12.28
CA LEU A 43 -7.11 -19.07 -13.25
C LEU A 43 -6.25 -19.72 -14.34
N GLU A 44 -6.65 -19.56 -15.59
CA GLU A 44 -5.82 -19.96 -16.73
C GLU A 44 -4.50 -19.17 -16.73
N GLY A 45 -3.36 -19.86 -16.89
CA GLY A 45 -2.04 -19.22 -16.81
C GLY A 45 -1.58 -18.86 -15.39
N ILE A 46 -2.13 -19.52 -14.38
CA ILE A 46 -1.82 -19.26 -12.96
C ILE A 46 -0.33 -19.22 -12.64
N ASP A 47 0.47 -20.11 -13.22
CA ASP A 47 1.92 -20.17 -12.96
C ASP A 47 2.62 -18.91 -13.46
N HIS A 48 2.23 -18.41 -14.63
CA HIS A 48 2.74 -17.14 -15.17
C HIS A 48 2.31 -15.96 -14.31
N PHE A 49 1.04 -15.91 -13.94
CA PHE A 49 0.51 -14.86 -13.06
C PHE A 49 1.26 -14.83 -11.72
N LYS A 50 1.38 -15.98 -11.06
CA LYS A 50 2.10 -16.12 -9.79
C LYS A 50 3.55 -15.65 -9.91
N LYS A 51 4.28 -16.13 -10.91
CA LYS A 51 5.68 -15.77 -11.14
C LYS A 51 5.83 -14.26 -11.34
N THR A 52 5.09 -13.68 -12.28
CA THR A 52 5.17 -12.25 -12.62
C THR A 52 4.80 -11.38 -11.42
N THR A 53 3.76 -11.75 -10.68
CA THR A 53 3.32 -11.03 -9.49
C THR A 53 4.37 -11.04 -8.38
N LEU A 54 5.02 -12.17 -8.12
CA LEU A 54 6.07 -12.25 -7.11
C LEU A 54 7.36 -11.53 -7.53
N GLU A 55 7.70 -11.54 -8.82
CA GLU A 55 8.82 -10.74 -9.37
C GLU A 55 8.54 -9.25 -9.19
N TYR A 56 7.34 -8.81 -9.51
CA TYR A 56 6.92 -7.41 -9.31
C TYR A 56 6.93 -7.03 -7.83
N TYR A 57 6.34 -7.85 -6.96
CA TYR A 57 6.36 -7.67 -5.52
C TYR A 57 7.79 -7.44 -5.00
N THR A 58 8.72 -8.31 -5.39
CA THR A 58 10.12 -8.21 -5.00
C THR A 58 10.78 -6.91 -5.49
N ALA A 59 10.47 -6.49 -6.70
CA ALA A 59 11.01 -5.24 -7.27
C ALA A 59 10.48 -4.01 -6.52
N VAL A 60 9.19 -3.99 -6.17
CA VAL A 60 8.56 -2.89 -5.41
C VAL A 60 9.08 -2.83 -3.99
N CYS A 61 9.28 -3.97 -3.31
CA CYS A 61 9.92 -3.98 -1.98
C CYS A 61 11.34 -3.39 -2.00
N LYS A 62 12.13 -3.69 -3.05
CA LYS A 62 13.46 -3.05 -3.22
C LYS A 62 13.35 -1.54 -3.42
N LEU A 63 12.36 -1.08 -4.18
CA LEU A 63 12.11 0.35 -4.36
C LEU A 63 11.74 1.02 -3.03
N GLU A 64 10.90 0.38 -2.21
CA GLU A 64 10.53 0.89 -0.89
C GLU A 64 11.75 1.06 0.03
N ILE A 65 12.66 0.10 0.06
CA ILE A 65 13.92 0.21 0.81
C ILE A 65 14.75 1.42 0.33
N ASN A 66 14.84 1.63 -0.98
CA ASN A 66 15.54 2.80 -1.53
C ASN A 66 14.84 4.11 -1.14
N VAL A 67 13.51 4.15 -1.09
CA VAL A 67 12.75 5.31 -0.61
C VAL A 67 13.06 5.58 0.86
N LEU A 68 13.10 4.56 1.71
CA LEU A 68 13.50 4.72 3.11
C LEU A 68 14.93 5.26 3.25
N ALA A 69 15.88 4.81 2.43
CA ALA A 69 17.23 5.34 2.39
C ALA A 69 17.29 6.83 1.98
N VAL A 70 16.47 7.25 1.01
CA VAL A 70 16.34 8.66 0.63
C VAL A 70 15.73 9.48 1.77
N LEU A 71 14.77 8.92 2.51
CA LEU A 71 14.17 9.57 3.67
C LEU A 71 15.19 9.78 4.81
N THR A 72 16.11 8.83 5.06
CA THR A 72 17.17 9.05 6.06
C THR A 72 18.02 10.26 5.72
N LEU A 73 18.40 10.41 4.46
CA LEU A 73 19.17 11.55 4.00
C LEU A 73 18.41 12.88 4.12
N SER A 74 17.11 12.88 3.77
CA SER A 74 16.28 14.09 3.82
C SER A 74 15.95 14.55 5.25
N LEU A 75 16.09 13.67 6.23
CA LEU A 75 15.81 13.92 7.64
C LEU A 75 17.10 14.10 8.49
N ASP A 76 18.26 14.15 7.86
CA ASP A 76 19.59 14.21 8.53
C ASP A 76 19.77 13.09 9.58
N LEU A 77 19.26 11.89 9.28
CA LEU A 77 19.39 10.71 10.12
C LEU A 77 20.63 9.91 9.71
N VAL A 78 21.09 9.02 10.59
CA VAL A 78 22.16 8.08 10.25
C VAL A 78 21.73 7.13 9.13
N GLU A 79 22.62 6.78 8.22
CA GLU A 79 22.34 6.07 6.96
C GLU A 79 21.48 4.80 7.15
N ASN A 80 21.69 4.08 8.25
CA ASN A 80 21.00 2.82 8.54
C ASN A 80 19.82 2.98 9.53
N TYR A 81 19.31 4.18 9.72
CA TYR A 81 18.28 4.47 10.73
C TYR A 81 17.02 3.61 10.57
N PHE A 82 16.60 3.35 9.34
CA PHE A 82 15.40 2.56 9.05
C PHE A 82 15.67 1.06 8.83
N ASP A 83 16.93 0.58 8.88
CA ASP A 83 17.25 -0.83 8.63
C ASP A 83 16.56 -1.76 9.65
N GLY A 84 16.58 -1.38 10.93
CA GLY A 84 15.89 -2.14 11.96
C GLY A 84 14.37 -2.12 11.82
N PHE A 85 13.81 -1.05 11.26
CA PHE A 85 12.39 -0.95 10.96
C PHE A 85 12.01 -1.80 9.74
N ALA A 86 12.82 -1.76 8.68
CA ALA A 86 12.60 -2.51 7.46
C ALA A 86 12.88 -4.01 7.64
N SER A 87 13.78 -4.38 8.57
CA SER A 87 14.10 -5.77 8.87
C SER A 87 12.92 -6.50 9.51
N GLY A 88 12.39 -7.48 8.80
CA GLY A 88 11.22 -8.25 9.24
C GLY A 88 9.90 -7.47 9.20
N ALA A 89 9.87 -6.35 8.51
CA ALA A 89 8.62 -5.67 8.17
C ALA A 89 7.78 -6.56 7.24
N VAL A 90 6.48 -6.55 7.46
CA VAL A 90 5.53 -7.24 6.58
C VAL A 90 5.08 -6.26 5.53
N ALA A 91 5.67 -6.34 4.33
CA ALA A 91 5.17 -5.61 3.17
C ALA A 91 3.95 -6.32 2.59
N THR A 92 2.93 -5.55 2.24
CA THR A 92 1.71 -6.08 1.61
C THR A 92 1.47 -5.33 0.31
N MET A 93 1.33 -6.07 -0.78
CA MET A 93 0.89 -5.54 -2.06
C MET A 93 -0.61 -5.82 -2.24
N ARG A 94 -1.32 -4.86 -2.80
CA ARG A 94 -2.73 -5.01 -3.16
C ARG A 94 -2.90 -4.71 -4.64
N LEU A 95 -3.52 -5.63 -5.36
CA LEU A 95 -4.10 -5.35 -6.66
C LEU A 95 -5.53 -4.88 -6.43
N LEU A 96 -5.85 -3.69 -6.89
CA LEU A 96 -7.15 -3.05 -6.68
C LEU A 96 -7.85 -2.88 -8.02
N HIS A 97 -9.12 -3.26 -8.07
CA HIS A 97 -10.01 -3.00 -9.18
C HIS A 97 -11.22 -2.21 -8.69
N TYR A 98 -11.46 -1.07 -9.32
CA TYR A 98 -12.62 -0.22 -9.09
C TYR A 98 -13.56 -0.36 -10.28
N PRO A 99 -14.64 -1.15 -10.17
CA PRO A 99 -15.58 -1.30 -11.28
C PRO A 99 -16.27 0.03 -11.61
N PRO A 100 -16.72 0.21 -12.86
CA PRO A 100 -17.53 1.38 -13.23
C PRO A 100 -18.74 1.50 -12.32
N GLN A 101 -18.99 2.70 -11.83
CA GLN A 101 -20.14 2.96 -10.99
C GLN A 101 -21.40 3.09 -11.84
N PRO A 102 -22.55 2.50 -11.41
CA PRO A 102 -23.83 2.77 -12.03
C PRO A 102 -24.18 4.27 -12.03
N ALA A 103 -24.78 4.74 -13.12
CA ALA A 103 -25.05 6.16 -13.30
C ALA A 103 -26.13 6.74 -12.35
N ASP A 104 -26.88 5.88 -11.67
CA ASP A 104 -27.97 6.22 -10.76
C ASP A 104 -27.57 6.20 -9.28
N LEU A 105 -26.28 5.93 -8.98
CA LEU A 105 -25.79 5.97 -7.62
C LEU A 105 -25.66 7.41 -7.12
N ASP A 106 -26.07 7.62 -5.87
CA ASP A 106 -25.81 8.89 -5.18
C ASP A 106 -24.29 9.01 -4.91
N GLU A 107 -23.62 9.93 -5.60
CA GLU A 107 -22.19 10.19 -5.49
C GLU A 107 -21.73 10.47 -4.05
N LYS A 108 -22.62 10.90 -3.17
CA LYS A 108 -22.32 11.14 -1.76
C LYS A 108 -22.25 9.86 -0.93
N LEU A 109 -22.95 8.81 -1.36
CA LEU A 109 -23.06 7.54 -0.64
C LEU A 109 -22.15 6.47 -1.22
N SER A 110 -21.84 6.56 -2.50
CA SER A 110 -21.07 5.55 -3.24
C SER A 110 -19.68 6.06 -3.61
N ARG A 111 -18.66 5.44 -3.06
CA ARG A 111 -17.25 5.77 -3.31
C ARG A 111 -16.47 4.51 -3.63
N GLY A 112 -15.49 4.61 -4.51
CA GLY A 112 -14.52 3.54 -4.74
C GLY A 112 -13.79 3.18 -3.44
N VAL A 113 -13.31 4.20 -2.71
CA VAL A 113 -12.71 4.08 -1.39
C VAL A 113 -13.01 5.33 -0.56
N GLY A 114 -13.34 5.15 0.71
CA GLY A 114 -13.54 6.26 1.66
C GLY A 114 -12.22 6.94 2.06
N ALA A 115 -12.32 8.17 2.54
CA ALA A 115 -11.17 8.88 3.09
C ALA A 115 -10.54 8.10 4.26
N HIS A 116 -9.27 7.79 4.16
CA HIS A 116 -8.53 7.04 5.17
C HIS A 116 -7.08 7.50 5.24
N THR A 117 -6.35 6.97 6.19
CA THR A 117 -4.90 7.05 6.27
C THR A 117 -4.34 5.64 6.24
N ASP A 118 -3.28 5.42 5.48
CA ASP A 118 -2.65 4.11 5.39
C ASP A 118 -2.04 3.65 6.71
N PHE A 119 -1.92 2.35 6.89
CA PHE A 119 -1.35 1.77 8.12
C PHE A 119 0.17 1.76 8.11
N GLY A 120 0.81 1.72 6.95
CA GLY A 120 2.25 1.67 6.79
C GLY A 120 2.94 3.00 7.02
N ALA A 121 4.26 3.00 7.05
CA ALA A 121 5.09 4.20 7.06
C ALA A 121 5.22 4.82 5.66
N VAL A 122 5.28 3.97 4.65
CA VAL A 122 5.38 4.33 3.24
C VAL A 122 4.36 3.50 2.47
N THR A 123 3.65 4.14 1.56
CA THR A 123 2.78 3.47 0.58
C THR A 123 3.23 3.86 -0.81
N LEU A 124 3.50 2.86 -1.65
CA LEU A 124 3.78 3.03 -3.07
C LEU A 124 2.50 2.72 -3.84
N LEU A 125 1.89 3.73 -4.43
CA LEU A 125 0.67 3.59 -5.21
C LEU A 125 0.98 3.74 -6.70
N MET A 126 0.64 2.71 -7.48
CA MET A 126 0.66 2.78 -8.94
C MET A 126 -0.77 2.94 -9.44
N GLN A 127 -1.00 3.99 -10.22
CA GLN A 127 -2.29 4.32 -10.82
C GLN A 127 -2.28 4.03 -12.32
N GLU A 128 -3.39 3.55 -12.84
CA GLU A 128 -3.66 3.46 -14.28
C GLU A 128 -4.02 4.81 -14.89
N GLU A 129 -4.30 4.83 -16.20
CA GLU A 129 -4.62 6.03 -16.99
C GLU A 129 -6.02 6.60 -16.68
N VAL A 130 -6.50 6.38 -15.46
CA VAL A 130 -7.82 6.85 -15.01
C VAL A 130 -7.61 7.70 -13.75
N ASP A 131 -8.07 8.94 -13.79
CA ASP A 131 -8.05 9.85 -12.65
C ASP A 131 -9.05 9.42 -11.57
N GLY A 132 -8.96 10.02 -10.39
CA GLY A 132 -9.86 9.77 -9.26
C GLY A 132 -9.17 9.66 -7.90
N LEU A 133 -7.83 9.62 -7.89
CA LEU A 133 -7.07 9.68 -6.63
C LEU A 133 -7.07 11.10 -6.10
N GLN A 134 -7.41 11.25 -4.82
CA GLN A 134 -7.34 12.52 -4.11
C GLN A 134 -6.51 12.39 -2.85
N VAL A 135 -5.71 13.39 -2.55
CA VAL A 135 -4.94 13.50 -1.31
C VAL A 135 -5.37 14.73 -0.54
N ARG A 136 -5.58 14.57 0.77
CA ARG A 136 -5.97 15.71 1.61
C ARG A 136 -4.73 16.45 2.10
N ASP A 137 -4.62 17.72 1.75
CA ASP A 137 -3.63 18.61 2.33
C ASP A 137 -3.96 18.87 3.82
N ASN A 138 -3.00 18.58 4.69
CA ASN A 138 -3.20 18.70 6.13
C ASN A 138 -3.15 20.16 6.64
N GLY A 139 -2.53 21.06 5.90
CA GLY A 139 -2.45 22.49 6.22
C GLY A 139 -3.76 23.21 5.88
N THR A 140 -4.16 23.11 4.62
CA THR A 140 -5.35 23.80 4.08
C THR A 140 -6.65 23.03 4.31
N LYS A 141 -6.57 21.73 4.64
CA LYS A 141 -7.73 20.82 4.76
C LYS A 141 -8.51 20.63 3.46
N THR A 142 -7.93 20.99 2.33
CA THR A 142 -8.51 20.80 0.99
C THR A 142 -8.09 19.47 0.39
N TRP A 143 -8.92 18.92 -0.50
CA TRP A 143 -8.60 17.76 -1.31
C TRP A 143 -7.92 18.21 -2.60
N LEU A 144 -6.82 17.55 -2.94
CA LEU A 144 -6.02 17.79 -4.14
C LEU A 144 -6.13 16.55 -5.02
N ASP A 145 -6.48 16.77 -6.29
CA ASP A 145 -6.49 15.70 -7.29
C ASP A 145 -5.05 15.31 -7.63
N VAL A 146 -4.81 14.01 -7.69
CA VAL A 146 -3.56 13.43 -8.15
C VAL A 146 -3.80 12.87 -9.55
N SER A 147 -3.58 13.71 -10.57
CA SER A 147 -3.75 13.31 -11.95
C SER A 147 -2.70 12.31 -12.38
N TRP A 148 -3.12 11.34 -13.19
CA TRP A 148 -2.22 10.43 -13.84
C TRP A 148 -1.33 11.18 -14.87
N GLU A 149 -0.04 10.86 -14.87
CA GLU A 149 0.91 11.37 -15.86
C GLU A 149 1.74 10.22 -16.46
N PRO A 150 1.96 10.19 -17.80
CA PRO A 150 2.66 9.08 -18.48
C PRO A 150 4.04 8.72 -17.92
N LYS A 151 4.71 9.69 -17.30
CA LYS A 151 6.06 9.54 -16.74
C LYS A 151 6.08 9.41 -15.21
N ARG A 152 4.92 9.54 -14.55
CA ARG A 152 4.78 9.49 -13.08
C ARG A 152 3.74 8.46 -12.70
N ARG A 153 4.10 7.19 -12.84
CA ARG A 153 3.17 6.07 -12.57
C ARG A 153 3.13 5.66 -11.10
N ILE A 154 4.08 6.11 -10.30
CA ILE A 154 4.15 5.76 -8.88
C ILE A 154 4.04 7.03 -8.06
N PHE A 155 3.03 7.06 -7.21
CA PHE A 155 2.84 8.04 -6.16
C PHE A 155 3.38 7.46 -4.86
N ILE A 156 4.09 8.27 -4.07
CA ILE A 156 4.65 7.84 -2.78
C ILE A 156 3.95 8.63 -1.70
N ASP A 157 3.13 7.96 -0.88
CA ASP A 157 2.59 8.53 0.34
C ASP A 157 3.48 8.19 1.52
N ILE A 158 3.91 9.22 2.24
CA ILE A 158 4.76 9.07 3.42
C ILE A 158 3.97 9.53 4.62
N ARG A 159 3.61 8.58 5.46
CA ARG A 159 2.93 8.88 6.71
C ARG A 159 3.88 9.61 7.65
N ARG A 160 3.38 10.63 8.36
CA ARG A 160 4.13 11.31 9.41
C ARG A 160 4.57 10.31 10.48
N LEU A 161 5.81 9.86 10.39
CA LEU A 161 6.46 9.10 11.43
C LEU A 161 6.53 10.02 12.67
N SER A 162 5.78 9.72 13.71
CA SER A 162 6.00 10.34 15.02
C SER A 162 7.30 9.75 15.58
N LEU A 163 8.40 10.46 15.31
CA LEU A 163 9.67 10.16 15.92
C LEU A 163 9.51 10.41 17.45
N GLN A 164 9.23 9.38 18.20
CA GLN A 164 9.46 9.41 19.63
C GLN A 164 10.97 9.47 19.81
N ARG A 165 11.47 10.65 20.19
CA ARG A 165 12.84 10.76 20.70
C ARG A 165 12.93 9.81 21.89
N ALA A 166 13.68 8.73 21.73
CA ALA A 166 14.15 7.97 22.87
C ALA A 166 15.02 8.92 23.70
N HIS A 167 14.49 9.42 24.81
CA HIS A 167 15.31 10.03 25.83
C HIS A 167 16.14 8.91 26.43
N THR A 168 17.40 8.83 26.04
CA THR A 168 18.42 8.07 26.76
C THR A 168 18.58 8.77 28.11
N LEU A 169 18.24 8.06 29.19
CA LEU A 169 18.68 8.36 30.56
C LEU A 169 20.12 7.92 30.68
#